data_690785bea04b15ebada5568e4152eb82
#
_entry.id   690785bea04b15ebada5568e4152eb82
#
_cell.length_a   1.000
_cell.length_b   1.000
_cell.length_c   1.000
_cell.angle_alpha   90.00
_cell.angle_beta   90.00
_cell.angle_gamma   90.00
#
_symmetry.space_group_name_H-M   'P 1'
#
loop_
_entity.id
_entity.type
_entity.pdbx_description
1 polymer ?
#
loop_
_entity_poly.entity_id
_entity_poly.type
_entity_poly.pdbx_seq_one_letter_code
_entity_poly.pdbx_strand_id
1 'polypeptide(L)'
;GDNYFNLVPKSMPGLQWWGDICVRTDIENIKKIDTKSGKESILVTLEEVNEALKNGKMPYKLTGHIKPLRTLMAASLPWGDRNVITFTQYDDRPPGQKYMIWYDFSKKKIVNLFNLQGEGPTNFDFCKENGCMAYTIGNDLYVAHEGDFSSMVNPKVTGNQQQEKDVVYGQAVHRNEFGIMKGTFWSPKGTYLAFYRMDQSMVTDYPQVNTTARIAELVPDKYPMAGMTSHKVTVGIYNVKDGKTIYLQAGDPTDRYFT
;
A
#
# COMPACT_ATOMS: atom_id res chain seq x y z
N GLY A 1 -40.35 18.48 3.91
CA GLY A 1 -41.40 17.78 4.57
C GLY A 1 -41.02 16.32 4.81
N ASP A 2 -41.81 15.63 5.57
CA ASP A 2 -41.58 14.29 6.11
C ASP A 2 -41.45 13.19 5.04
N ASN A 3 -41.83 13.47 3.81
CA ASN A 3 -41.74 12.52 2.66
C ASN A 3 -40.42 12.60 1.90
N TYR A 4 -39.50 13.50 2.22
CA TYR A 4 -38.22 13.62 1.49
C TYR A 4 -37.44 12.32 1.48
N PHE A 5 -37.32 11.65 2.61
CA PHE A 5 -36.59 10.38 2.73
C PHE A 5 -37.24 9.24 1.96
N ASN A 6 -38.53 9.30 1.68
CA ASN A 6 -39.24 8.30 0.88
C ASN A 6 -39.03 8.52 -0.63
N LEU A 7 -38.62 9.72 -1.05
CA LEU A 7 -38.35 10.07 -2.45
C LEU A 7 -36.88 9.93 -2.84
N VAL A 8 -35.98 9.78 -1.87
CA VAL A 8 -34.56 9.55 -2.14
C VAL A 8 -34.35 8.07 -2.47
N PRO A 9 -33.70 7.75 -3.61
CA PRO A 9 -33.35 6.36 -3.92
C PRO A 9 -32.55 5.73 -2.78
N LYS A 10 -32.85 4.48 -2.43
CA LYS A 10 -32.06 3.74 -1.44
C LYS A 10 -30.64 3.62 -1.96
N SER A 11 -29.67 4.11 -1.19
CA SER A 11 -28.27 3.91 -1.51
C SER A 11 -27.90 2.43 -1.42
N MET A 12 -27.01 1.98 -2.29
CA MET A 12 -26.39 0.65 -2.22
C MET A 12 -24.92 0.81 -1.80
N PRO A 13 -24.64 0.97 -0.50
CA PRO A 13 -23.26 1.12 -0.02
C PRO A 13 -22.47 -0.16 -0.27
N GLY A 14 -21.16 -0.02 -0.50
CA GLY A 14 -20.26 -1.15 -0.71
C GLY A 14 -20.30 -1.78 -2.10
N LEU A 15 -21.06 -1.20 -3.05
CA LEU A 15 -21.06 -1.64 -4.44
C LEU A 15 -19.80 -1.17 -5.15
N GLN A 16 -19.05 -2.10 -5.76
CA GLN A 16 -17.80 -1.81 -6.47
C GLN A 16 -17.51 -2.87 -7.54
N TRP A 17 -16.68 -2.49 -8.49
CA TRP A 17 -16.09 -3.44 -9.42
C TRP A 17 -14.78 -4.00 -8.85
N TRP A 18 -14.62 -5.31 -8.96
CA TRP A 18 -13.41 -6.03 -8.64
C TRP A 18 -12.97 -6.84 -9.86
N GLY A 19 -12.11 -6.24 -10.68
CA GLY A 19 -11.88 -6.70 -12.05
C GLY A 19 -13.18 -6.68 -12.85
N ASP A 20 -13.53 -7.82 -13.45
CA ASP A 20 -14.76 -8.00 -14.22
C ASP A 20 -15.96 -8.44 -13.35
N ILE A 21 -15.80 -8.48 -12.04
CA ILE A 21 -16.84 -8.94 -11.12
C ILE A 21 -17.44 -7.74 -10.39
N CYS A 22 -18.76 -7.60 -10.45
CA CYS A 22 -19.49 -6.68 -9.60
C CYS A 22 -19.65 -7.30 -8.21
N VAL A 23 -19.20 -6.61 -7.17
CA VAL A 23 -19.31 -7.06 -5.78
C VAL A 23 -19.98 -6.02 -4.90
N ARG A 24 -20.61 -6.47 -3.83
CA ARG A 24 -21.12 -5.64 -2.76
C ARG A 24 -20.57 -6.11 -1.42
N THR A 25 -19.99 -5.19 -0.67
CA THR A 25 -19.52 -5.45 0.69
C THR A 25 -20.53 -4.95 1.70
N ASP A 26 -20.87 -5.77 2.67
CA ASP A 26 -21.66 -5.38 3.85
C ASP A 26 -20.89 -5.72 5.13
N ILE A 27 -21.55 -5.64 6.28
CA ILE A 27 -20.92 -5.89 7.57
C ILE A 27 -20.39 -7.33 7.64
N GLU A 28 -21.18 -8.30 7.19
CA GLU A 28 -20.93 -9.73 7.38
C GLU A 28 -20.40 -10.42 6.13
N ASN A 29 -20.63 -9.85 4.94
CA ASN A 29 -20.37 -10.55 3.69
C ASN A 29 -19.76 -9.68 2.61
N ILE A 30 -18.94 -10.30 1.77
CA ILE A 30 -18.65 -9.84 0.43
C ILE A 30 -19.41 -10.72 -0.54
N LYS A 31 -20.26 -10.14 -1.37
CA LYS A 31 -21.15 -10.83 -2.29
C LYS A 31 -20.83 -10.49 -3.74
N LYS A 32 -20.84 -11.48 -4.61
CA LYS A 32 -20.81 -11.28 -6.05
C LYS A 32 -22.24 -11.02 -6.53
N ILE A 33 -22.38 -10.07 -7.45
CA ILE A 33 -23.65 -9.73 -8.10
C ILE A 33 -23.59 -10.20 -9.55
N ASP A 34 -24.55 -11.00 -9.95
CA ASP A 34 -24.78 -11.29 -11.36
C ASP A 34 -25.38 -10.05 -12.04
N THR A 35 -24.65 -9.43 -12.96
CA THR A 35 -25.04 -8.16 -13.57
C THR A 35 -26.23 -8.24 -14.51
N LYS A 36 -26.65 -9.45 -14.92
CA LYS A 36 -27.82 -9.65 -15.77
C LYS A 36 -29.09 -9.86 -14.97
N SER A 37 -29.00 -10.65 -13.91
CA SER A 37 -30.16 -11.05 -13.10
C SER A 37 -30.28 -10.26 -11.79
N GLY A 38 -29.22 -9.58 -11.34
CA GLY A 38 -29.13 -8.95 -10.03
C GLY A 38 -28.99 -9.94 -8.86
N LYS A 39 -28.85 -11.25 -9.14
CA LYS A 39 -28.75 -12.28 -8.11
C LYS A 39 -27.43 -12.16 -7.37
N GLU A 40 -27.51 -12.18 -6.02
CA GLU A 40 -26.34 -12.16 -5.15
C GLU A 40 -25.90 -13.58 -4.76
N SER A 41 -24.60 -13.79 -4.68
CA SER A 41 -23.98 -15.02 -4.12
C SER A 41 -22.83 -14.62 -3.20
N ILE A 42 -22.69 -15.35 -2.07
CA ILE A 42 -21.64 -15.05 -1.09
C ILE A 42 -20.28 -15.49 -1.63
N LEU A 43 -19.29 -14.59 -1.56
CA LEU A 43 -17.87 -14.88 -1.84
C LEU A 43 -17.08 -15.09 -0.55
N VAL A 44 -17.29 -14.22 0.46
CA VAL A 44 -16.55 -14.25 1.73
C VAL A 44 -17.52 -13.94 2.85
N THR A 45 -17.39 -14.65 3.97
CA THR A 45 -18.11 -14.32 5.21
C THR A 45 -17.14 -13.79 6.26
N LEU A 46 -17.64 -12.95 7.16
CA LEU A 46 -16.89 -12.42 8.30
C LEU A 46 -16.43 -13.55 9.23
N GLU A 47 -17.26 -14.58 9.38
CA GLU A 47 -16.97 -15.76 10.20
C GLU A 47 -15.74 -16.52 9.68
N GLU A 48 -15.68 -16.81 8.37
CA GLU A 48 -14.53 -17.48 7.74
C GLU A 48 -13.23 -16.71 7.93
N VAL A 49 -13.27 -15.37 7.79
CA VAL A 49 -12.10 -14.52 8.03
C VAL A 49 -11.66 -14.60 9.48
N ASN A 50 -12.60 -14.52 10.43
CA ASN A 50 -12.30 -14.58 11.86
C ASN A 50 -11.79 -15.96 12.30
N GLU A 51 -12.28 -17.04 11.70
CA GLU A 51 -11.72 -18.37 11.92
C GLU A 51 -10.27 -18.46 11.43
N ALA A 52 -9.97 -17.91 10.27
CA ALA A 52 -8.60 -17.86 9.76
C ALA A 52 -7.67 -17.01 10.64
N LEU A 53 -8.15 -15.90 11.20
CA LEU A 53 -7.40 -15.07 12.15
C LEU A 53 -7.11 -15.82 13.47
N LYS A 54 -8.04 -16.61 13.94
CA LYS A 54 -7.93 -17.38 15.18
C LYS A 54 -7.03 -18.61 15.03
N ASN A 55 -7.23 -19.37 13.94
CA ASN A 55 -6.66 -20.71 13.76
C ASN A 55 -5.62 -20.79 12.66
N GLY A 56 -5.44 -19.71 11.87
CA GLY A 56 -4.56 -19.68 10.71
C GLY A 56 -3.08 -19.80 11.08
N LYS A 57 -2.31 -20.36 10.15
CA LYS A 57 -0.85 -20.33 10.27
C LYS A 57 -0.36 -18.90 10.07
N MET A 58 -0.10 -18.22 11.16
CA MET A 58 0.60 -16.95 11.22
C MET A 58 1.97 -17.17 11.91
N PRO A 59 2.92 -16.22 11.85
CA PRO A 59 4.08 -16.27 12.70
C PRO A 59 3.64 -16.63 14.13
N TYR A 60 4.24 -17.65 14.74
CA TYR A 60 3.77 -18.29 15.98
C TYR A 60 3.41 -17.33 17.11
N LYS A 61 4.07 -16.16 17.13
CA LYS A 61 3.84 -15.11 18.14
C LYS A 61 2.51 -14.34 17.94
N LEU A 62 1.85 -14.51 16.81
CA LEU A 62 0.63 -13.77 16.45
C LEU A 62 -0.60 -14.65 16.33
N THR A 63 -0.43 -15.97 16.19
CA THR A 63 -1.57 -16.90 16.10
C THR A 63 -2.44 -16.78 17.33
N GLY A 64 -3.71 -16.50 17.13
CA GLY A 64 -4.70 -16.31 18.20
C GLY A 64 -4.65 -14.92 18.88
N HIS A 65 -3.68 -14.06 18.56
CA HIS A 65 -3.55 -12.73 19.17
C HIS A 65 -4.13 -11.59 18.31
N ILE A 66 -4.38 -11.81 17.02
CA ILE A 66 -5.04 -10.80 16.19
C ILE A 66 -6.51 -10.69 16.59
N LYS A 67 -6.95 -9.48 16.92
CA LYS A 67 -8.36 -9.23 17.27
C LYS A 67 -9.29 -9.61 16.11
N PRO A 68 -10.49 -10.14 16.40
CA PRO A 68 -11.46 -10.44 15.35
C PRO A 68 -11.84 -9.18 14.56
N LEU A 69 -12.02 -9.34 13.26
CA LEU A 69 -12.59 -8.32 12.41
C LEU A 69 -14.07 -8.14 12.77
N ARG A 70 -14.53 -6.89 12.78
CA ARG A 70 -15.93 -6.57 13.13
C ARG A 70 -16.83 -6.38 11.92
N THR A 71 -16.23 -6.10 10.75
CA THR A 71 -16.97 -5.84 9.52
C THR A 71 -16.08 -6.04 8.30
N LEU A 72 -16.66 -6.60 7.24
CA LEU A 72 -15.99 -6.71 5.93
C LEU A 72 -16.04 -5.42 5.12
N MET A 73 -16.81 -4.40 5.53
CA MET A 73 -16.82 -3.08 4.87
C MET A 73 -15.46 -2.37 4.93
N ALA A 74 -14.61 -2.73 5.89
CA ALA A 74 -13.26 -2.22 6.02
C ALA A 74 -12.22 -2.98 5.16
N ALA A 75 -12.63 -4.05 4.49
CA ALA A 75 -11.77 -4.81 3.60
C ALA A 75 -11.65 -4.13 2.24
N SER A 76 -10.46 -4.20 1.65
CA SER A 76 -10.22 -3.78 0.27
C SER A 76 -9.89 -4.97 -0.64
N LEU A 77 -10.13 -4.78 -1.92
CA LEU A 77 -9.94 -5.78 -2.97
C LEU A 77 -8.89 -5.24 -3.96
N PRO A 78 -7.60 -5.29 -3.61
CA PRO A 78 -6.57 -4.58 -4.36
C PRO A 78 -6.23 -5.23 -5.72
N TRP A 79 -6.56 -6.52 -5.90
CA TRP A 79 -6.30 -7.26 -7.13
C TRP A 79 -7.59 -7.83 -7.72
N GLY A 80 -8.01 -7.29 -8.85
CA GLY A 80 -9.30 -7.59 -9.45
C GLY A 80 -9.56 -9.03 -9.90
N ASP A 81 -8.53 -9.83 -10.11
CA ASP A 81 -8.59 -11.21 -10.59
C ASP A 81 -8.00 -12.23 -9.57
N ARG A 82 -7.65 -11.76 -8.38
CA ARG A 82 -7.16 -12.60 -7.28
C ARG A 82 -8.19 -12.70 -6.17
N ASN A 83 -8.25 -13.85 -5.55
CA ASN A 83 -9.17 -14.12 -4.44
C ASN A 83 -8.61 -13.64 -3.10
N VAL A 84 -7.93 -12.49 -3.09
CA VAL A 84 -7.29 -11.94 -1.89
C VAL A 84 -7.93 -10.61 -1.51
N ILE A 85 -8.37 -10.52 -0.26
CA ILE A 85 -8.79 -9.27 0.38
C ILE A 85 -7.70 -8.79 1.34
N THR A 86 -7.63 -7.48 1.55
CA THR A 86 -6.74 -6.88 2.55
C THR A 86 -7.54 -6.07 3.55
N PHE A 87 -7.11 -6.09 4.78
CA PHE A 87 -7.69 -5.28 5.85
C PHE A 87 -6.65 -5.02 6.95
N THR A 88 -6.93 -4.06 7.82
CA THR A 88 -6.07 -3.77 8.96
C THR A 88 -6.71 -4.23 10.25
N GLN A 89 -5.90 -4.78 11.16
CA GLN A 89 -6.35 -5.20 12.48
C GLN A 89 -5.25 -5.04 13.53
N TYR A 90 -5.65 -5.01 14.80
CA TYR A 90 -4.74 -4.91 15.94
C TYR A 90 -4.59 -6.27 16.62
N ASP A 91 -3.41 -6.50 17.24
CA ASP A 91 -3.28 -7.59 18.19
C ASP A 91 -3.85 -7.19 19.58
N ASP A 92 -4.01 -8.17 20.46
CA ASP A 92 -4.55 -7.99 21.80
C ASP A 92 -3.47 -7.80 22.88
N ARG A 93 -2.19 -7.88 22.50
CA ARG A 93 -1.05 -7.74 23.42
C ARG A 93 -0.71 -6.26 23.62
N PRO A 94 -0.62 -5.79 24.88
CA PRO A 94 -0.22 -4.41 25.10
C PRO A 94 1.19 -4.10 24.57
N PRO A 95 1.39 -2.95 23.88
CA PRO A 95 0.45 -1.83 23.65
C PRO A 95 -0.52 -2.00 22.47
N GLY A 96 -0.65 -3.16 21.87
CA GLY A 96 -1.48 -3.45 20.71
C GLY A 96 -0.87 -2.93 19.40
N GLN A 97 -0.39 -3.83 18.57
CA GLN A 97 0.23 -3.49 17.30
C GLN A 97 -0.76 -3.58 16.16
N LYS A 98 -0.64 -2.69 15.17
CA LYS A 98 -1.48 -2.65 13.98
C LYS A 98 -0.82 -3.41 12.85
N TYR A 99 -1.60 -4.25 12.15
CA TYR A 99 -1.15 -5.06 11.03
C TYR A 99 -2.05 -4.86 9.82
N MET A 100 -1.46 -4.85 8.62
CA MET A 100 -2.16 -5.12 7.37
C MET A 100 -2.12 -6.63 7.13
N ILE A 101 -3.26 -7.22 6.82
CA ILE A 101 -3.44 -8.65 6.68
C ILE A 101 -4.00 -8.95 5.29
N TRP A 102 -3.43 -9.95 4.61
CA TRP A 102 -3.92 -10.47 3.35
C TRP A 102 -4.58 -11.83 3.58
N TYR A 103 -5.84 -11.93 3.22
CA TYR A 103 -6.62 -13.15 3.32
C TYR A 103 -7.04 -13.65 1.95
N ASP A 104 -6.60 -14.87 1.58
CA ASP A 104 -7.04 -15.57 0.38
C ASP A 104 -8.31 -16.35 0.71
N PHE A 105 -9.45 -15.90 0.21
CA PHE A 105 -10.74 -16.50 0.51
C PHE A 105 -11.00 -17.79 -0.29
N SER A 106 -10.30 -18.05 -1.39
CA SER A 106 -10.38 -19.33 -2.10
C SER A 106 -9.67 -20.44 -1.33
N LYS A 107 -8.58 -20.10 -0.65
CA LYS A 107 -7.81 -21.02 0.19
C LYS A 107 -8.20 -20.95 1.67
N LYS A 108 -9.07 -20.01 2.04
CA LYS A 108 -9.53 -19.74 3.42
C LYS A 108 -8.37 -19.59 4.41
N LYS A 109 -7.33 -18.82 4.02
CA LYS A 109 -6.13 -18.64 4.85
C LYS A 109 -5.54 -17.24 4.75
N ILE A 110 -4.83 -16.85 5.79
CA ILE A 110 -3.96 -15.68 5.77
C ILE A 110 -2.74 -16.00 4.91
N VAL A 111 -2.43 -15.15 3.93
CA VAL A 111 -1.32 -15.34 2.98
C VAL A 111 -0.21 -14.31 3.16
N ASN A 112 -0.46 -13.20 3.83
CA ASN A 112 0.57 -12.25 4.22
C ASN A 112 0.14 -11.38 5.41
N LEU A 113 1.12 -10.78 6.09
CA LEU A 113 0.91 -9.93 7.25
C LEU A 113 2.06 -8.93 7.41
N PHE A 114 1.72 -7.64 7.57
CA PHE A 114 2.66 -6.54 7.74
C PHE A 114 2.40 -5.80 9.03
N ASN A 115 3.45 -5.52 9.80
CA ASN A 115 3.37 -4.60 10.92
C ASN A 115 3.36 -3.15 10.39
N LEU A 116 2.35 -2.37 10.82
CA LEU A 116 2.17 -0.97 10.42
C LEU A 116 2.58 0.04 11.50
N GLN A 117 3.31 -0.38 12.52
CA GLN A 117 3.74 0.51 13.61
C GLN A 117 5.05 1.25 13.29
N GLY A 118 5.22 2.39 13.94
CA GLY A 118 6.36 3.29 13.78
C GLY A 118 6.25 4.09 12.49
N GLU A 119 7.35 4.28 11.79
CA GLU A 119 7.37 4.71 10.38
C GLU A 119 6.87 3.53 9.52
N GLY A 120 5.56 3.28 9.60
CA GLY A 120 4.94 2.14 8.95
C GLY A 120 5.03 2.22 7.42
N PRO A 121 4.78 1.12 6.72
CA PRO A 121 4.76 1.11 5.27
C PRO A 121 3.71 2.07 4.71
N THR A 122 4.09 2.79 3.66
CA THR A 122 3.27 3.74 2.90
C THR A 122 3.47 3.51 1.40
N ASN A 123 2.81 4.31 0.56
CA ASN A 123 2.94 4.28 -0.90
C ASN A 123 2.74 2.88 -1.51
N PHE A 124 1.67 2.20 -1.07
CA PHE A 124 1.33 0.86 -1.55
C PHE A 124 0.97 0.87 -3.04
N ASP A 125 1.62 0.00 -3.82
CA ASP A 125 1.34 -0.21 -5.24
C ASP A 125 1.24 -1.72 -5.52
N PHE A 126 0.02 -2.17 -5.81
CA PHE A 126 -0.32 -3.59 -5.96
C PHE A 126 -0.19 -4.02 -7.42
N CYS A 127 0.49 -5.15 -7.64
CA CYS A 127 0.57 -5.80 -8.95
C CYS A 127 -0.38 -7.00 -9.00
N LYS A 128 -1.44 -6.90 -9.79
CA LYS A 128 -2.41 -7.99 -9.94
C LYS A 128 -1.84 -9.22 -10.66
N GLU A 129 -0.93 -9.03 -11.58
CA GLU A 129 -0.38 -10.10 -12.44
C GLU A 129 0.47 -11.10 -11.66
N ASN A 130 1.28 -10.62 -10.72
CA ASN A 130 2.20 -11.46 -9.95
C ASN A 130 1.85 -11.59 -8.45
N GLY A 131 0.83 -10.82 -7.96
CA GLY A 131 0.42 -10.79 -6.56
C GLY A 131 1.44 -10.14 -5.63
N CYS A 132 2.36 -9.34 -6.18
CA CYS A 132 3.30 -8.57 -5.39
C CYS A 132 2.71 -7.21 -4.97
N MET A 133 3.33 -6.61 -3.98
CA MET A 133 3.04 -5.25 -3.54
C MET A 133 4.36 -4.51 -3.33
N ALA A 134 4.52 -3.38 -4.01
CA ALA A 134 5.58 -2.43 -3.69
C ALA A 134 5.10 -1.48 -2.58
N TYR A 135 6.00 -1.07 -1.70
CA TYR A 135 5.73 -0.10 -0.64
C TYR A 135 7.02 0.53 -0.14
N THR A 136 6.90 1.66 0.56
CA THR A 136 8.05 2.34 1.14
C THR A 136 8.01 2.33 2.66
N ILE A 137 9.18 2.29 3.30
CA ILE A 137 9.37 2.60 4.72
C ILE A 137 10.47 3.65 4.81
N GLY A 138 10.16 4.82 5.35
CA GLY A 138 11.07 5.96 5.28
C GLY A 138 11.40 6.27 3.82
N ASN A 139 12.68 6.35 3.51
CA ASN A 139 13.17 6.63 2.17
C ASN A 139 13.39 5.39 1.29
N ASP A 140 13.17 4.20 1.82
CA ASP A 140 13.50 2.93 1.15
C ASP A 140 12.29 2.26 0.49
N LEU A 141 12.54 1.57 -0.62
CA LEU A 141 11.56 0.79 -1.37
C LEU A 141 11.66 -0.71 -1.06
N TYR A 142 10.53 -1.36 -0.89
CA TYR A 142 10.39 -2.79 -0.61
C TYR A 142 9.39 -3.44 -1.56
N VAL A 143 9.54 -4.74 -1.77
CA VAL A 143 8.56 -5.57 -2.49
C VAL A 143 8.17 -6.76 -1.62
N ALA A 144 6.85 -6.91 -1.41
CA ALA A 144 6.26 -8.05 -0.73
C ALA A 144 5.74 -9.06 -1.73
N HIS A 145 5.91 -10.34 -1.43
CA HIS A 145 5.38 -11.46 -2.20
C HIS A 145 4.29 -12.19 -1.42
N GLU A 146 3.31 -12.77 -2.10
CA GLU A 146 2.31 -13.62 -1.48
C GLU A 146 2.99 -14.85 -0.81
N GLY A 147 2.65 -15.10 0.45
CA GLY A 147 3.15 -16.29 1.18
C GLY A 147 4.50 -16.13 1.87
N ASP A 148 5.11 -14.96 1.81
CA ASP A 148 6.41 -14.71 2.48
C ASP A 148 6.24 -14.34 3.96
N PHE A 149 5.71 -15.31 4.74
CA PHE A 149 5.64 -15.18 6.21
C PHE A 149 6.95 -15.48 6.93
N SER A 150 7.96 -15.98 6.21
CA SER A 150 9.19 -16.50 6.82
C SER A 150 10.09 -15.39 7.35
N SER A 151 9.96 -14.21 6.81
CA SER A 151 10.57 -13.00 7.39
C SER A 151 9.51 -11.91 7.46
N MET A 152 9.35 -11.28 8.62
CA MET A 152 8.56 -10.04 8.75
C MET A 152 9.23 -8.85 8.04
N VAL A 153 10.31 -9.13 7.34
CA VAL A 153 11.11 -8.17 6.57
C VAL A 153 11.11 -8.63 5.13
N ASN A 154 10.31 -7.98 4.31
CA ASN A 154 10.30 -8.22 2.87
C ASN A 154 11.60 -7.72 2.22
N PRO A 155 12.00 -8.28 1.06
CA PRO A 155 13.20 -7.85 0.37
C PRO A 155 13.22 -6.35 0.14
N LYS A 156 14.26 -5.71 0.65
CA LYS A 156 14.55 -4.31 0.37
C LYS A 156 15.09 -4.20 -1.06
N VAL A 157 14.41 -3.42 -1.87
CA VAL A 157 14.80 -3.21 -3.27
C VAL A 157 15.95 -2.22 -3.38
N THR A 158 15.96 -1.22 -2.52
CA THR A 158 16.86 -0.08 -2.64
C THR A 158 17.25 0.50 -1.28
N GLY A 159 18.33 1.29 -1.33
CA GLY A 159 18.73 2.17 -0.26
C GLY A 159 19.76 1.55 0.70
N ASN A 160 20.60 2.42 1.18
CA ASN A 160 21.40 2.23 2.36
C ASN A 160 21.26 3.51 3.19
N GLN A 161 20.33 3.55 4.12
CA GLN A 161 20.00 4.75 4.90
C GLN A 161 21.19 5.40 5.59
N GLN A 162 22.26 4.63 5.86
CA GLN A 162 23.48 5.17 6.44
C GLN A 162 24.35 5.93 5.44
N GLN A 163 24.28 5.60 4.16
CA GLN A 163 25.11 6.20 3.10
C GLN A 163 24.34 7.17 2.21
N GLU A 164 23.00 7.04 2.11
CA GLU A 164 22.15 7.80 1.22
C GLU A 164 20.97 8.46 1.94
N LYS A 165 21.27 9.17 3.04
CA LYS A 165 20.27 9.80 3.93
C LYS A 165 19.24 10.67 3.19
N ASP A 166 19.68 11.39 2.16
CA ASP A 166 18.85 12.34 1.40
C ASP A 166 18.38 11.77 0.05
N VAL A 167 18.46 10.44 -0.14
CA VAL A 167 17.94 9.79 -1.35
C VAL A 167 16.66 9.05 -1.02
N VAL A 168 15.61 9.34 -1.80
CA VAL A 168 14.26 8.80 -1.63
C VAL A 168 13.92 7.88 -2.81
N TYR A 169 13.34 6.75 -2.52
CA TYR A 169 13.02 5.72 -3.50
C TYR A 169 11.52 5.39 -3.53
N GLY A 170 10.98 5.20 -4.74
CA GLY A 170 9.62 4.71 -4.95
C GLY A 170 8.50 5.65 -4.50
N GLN A 171 8.80 6.93 -4.31
CA GLN A 171 7.83 7.97 -3.94
C GLN A 171 7.61 8.93 -5.09
N ALA A 172 6.48 9.65 -5.06
CA ALA A 172 6.21 10.74 -5.98
C ALA A 172 7.32 11.81 -5.90
N VAL A 173 7.74 12.32 -7.04
CA VAL A 173 8.79 13.33 -7.15
C VAL A 173 8.18 14.69 -7.49
N HIS A 174 8.99 15.74 -7.48
CA HIS A 174 8.58 17.11 -7.83
C HIS A 174 7.34 17.59 -7.05
N ARG A 175 7.18 17.13 -5.78
CA ARG A 175 6.10 17.51 -4.86
C ARG A 175 4.69 17.28 -5.45
N ASN A 176 4.53 16.19 -6.18
CA ASN A 176 3.28 15.81 -6.89
C ASN A 176 2.83 16.80 -7.98
N GLU A 177 3.73 17.68 -8.44
CA GLU A 177 3.45 18.57 -9.56
C GLU A 177 3.43 17.78 -10.89
N PHE A 178 2.92 18.41 -11.94
CA PHE A 178 2.86 17.85 -13.31
C PHE A 178 2.11 16.51 -13.42
N GLY A 179 1.23 16.21 -12.47
CA GLY A 179 0.49 14.95 -12.45
C GLY A 179 1.26 13.74 -11.92
N ILE A 180 2.45 13.96 -11.36
CA ILE A 180 3.29 12.89 -10.79
C ILE A 180 2.76 12.53 -9.39
N MET A 181 1.89 11.52 -9.33
CA MET A 181 1.17 11.16 -8.09
C MET A 181 1.73 9.92 -7.38
N LYS A 182 2.64 9.17 -8.03
CA LYS A 182 3.27 7.97 -7.46
C LYS A 182 4.70 7.81 -7.97
N GLY A 183 5.47 6.96 -7.31
CA GLY A 183 6.88 6.73 -7.66
C GLY A 183 7.23 5.29 -8.03
N THR A 184 6.23 4.43 -8.23
CA THR A 184 6.40 3.01 -8.62
C THR A 184 5.49 2.65 -9.77
N PHE A 185 5.96 1.81 -10.71
CA PHE A 185 5.23 1.46 -11.92
C PHE A 185 5.51 0.01 -12.29
N TRP A 186 4.51 -0.85 -12.16
CA TRP A 186 4.62 -2.25 -12.54
C TRP A 186 4.58 -2.44 -14.05
N SER A 187 5.43 -3.31 -14.57
CA SER A 187 5.32 -3.74 -15.97
C SER A 187 4.02 -4.53 -16.19
N PRO A 188 3.47 -4.57 -17.43
CA PRO A 188 2.19 -5.25 -17.70
C PRO A 188 2.12 -6.73 -17.31
N LYS A 189 3.26 -7.40 -17.19
CA LYS A 189 3.35 -8.81 -16.75
C LYS A 189 3.84 -8.94 -15.29
N GLY A 190 4.02 -7.84 -14.57
CA GLY A 190 4.54 -7.86 -13.21
C GLY A 190 5.98 -8.38 -13.05
N THR A 191 6.74 -8.52 -14.16
CA THR A 191 8.12 -9.02 -14.13
C THR A 191 9.11 -7.99 -13.60
N TYR A 192 8.82 -6.71 -13.86
CA TYR A 192 9.65 -5.58 -13.49
C TYR A 192 8.86 -4.53 -12.74
N LEU A 193 9.55 -3.84 -11.84
CA LEU A 193 9.07 -2.65 -11.16
C LEU A 193 9.99 -1.48 -11.53
N ALA A 194 9.45 -0.49 -12.27
CA ALA A 194 10.12 0.79 -12.44
C ALA A 194 9.83 1.67 -11.22
N PHE A 195 10.81 2.48 -10.80
CA PHE A 195 10.65 3.36 -9.65
C PHE A 195 11.52 4.61 -9.79
N TYR A 196 11.09 5.70 -9.16
CA TYR A 196 11.91 6.90 -9.05
C TYR A 196 12.93 6.75 -7.93
N ARG A 197 14.16 7.19 -8.22
CA ARG A 197 15.20 7.50 -7.25
C ARG A 197 15.40 9.01 -7.27
N MET A 198 15.09 9.68 -6.19
CA MET A 198 15.21 11.12 -6.03
C MET A 198 16.35 11.43 -5.07
N ASP A 199 17.43 11.99 -5.58
CA ASP A 199 18.54 12.53 -4.79
C ASP A 199 18.26 14.00 -4.49
N GLN A 200 18.10 14.32 -3.21
CA GLN A 200 17.87 15.67 -2.72
C GLN A 200 18.97 16.17 -1.79
N SER A 201 20.15 15.55 -1.82
CA SER A 201 21.29 15.91 -0.97
C SER A 201 21.77 17.35 -1.18
N MET A 202 21.60 17.88 -2.42
CA MET A 202 21.95 19.24 -2.79
C MET A 202 20.82 20.26 -2.55
N VAL A 203 19.62 19.81 -2.18
CA VAL A 203 18.46 20.69 -1.99
C VAL A 203 18.54 21.40 -0.64
N THR A 204 18.25 22.67 -0.64
CA THR A 204 18.25 23.51 0.57
C THR A 204 17.15 23.08 1.53
N ASP A 205 17.46 23.11 2.81
CA ASP A 205 16.46 22.92 3.87
C ASP A 205 15.60 24.18 4.00
N TYR A 206 14.29 24.01 3.83
CA TYR A 206 13.31 25.06 4.08
C TYR A 206 12.86 25.01 5.54
N PRO A 207 12.95 26.11 6.29
CA PRO A 207 12.60 26.12 7.70
C PRO A 207 11.09 26.01 7.89
N GLN A 208 10.63 24.88 8.40
CA GLN A 208 9.27 24.71 8.89
C GLN A 208 9.27 24.66 10.40
N VAL A 209 8.18 25.16 11.02
CA VAL A 209 8.01 25.17 12.46
C VAL A 209 6.88 24.22 12.85
N ASN A 210 7.15 23.33 13.78
CA ASN A 210 6.12 22.50 14.40
C ASN A 210 5.27 23.36 15.34
N THR A 211 4.08 23.78 14.91
CA THR A 211 3.14 24.60 15.68
C THR A 211 2.35 23.80 16.71
N THR A 212 2.42 22.48 16.72
CA THR A 212 1.74 21.61 17.70
C THR A 212 2.60 21.36 18.94
N ALA A 213 3.90 21.59 18.85
CA ALA A 213 4.80 21.51 19.99
C ALA A 213 4.57 22.68 20.96
N ARG A 214 4.64 22.44 22.28
CA ARG A 214 4.49 23.49 23.30
C ARG A 214 5.58 24.57 23.19
N ILE A 215 6.80 24.16 22.85
CA ILE A 215 7.92 25.05 22.51
C ILE A 215 8.14 24.87 21.02
N ALA A 216 8.22 25.98 20.28
CA ALA A 216 8.42 25.93 18.84
C ALA A 216 9.70 25.14 18.48
N GLU A 217 9.54 24.15 17.62
CA GLU A 217 10.61 23.28 17.11
C GLU A 217 10.77 23.49 15.63
N LEU A 218 12.04 23.61 15.17
CA LEU A 218 12.35 23.67 13.76
C LEU A 218 12.32 22.25 13.16
N VAL A 219 11.48 22.05 12.15
CA VAL A 219 11.37 20.79 11.37
C VAL A 219 11.66 21.12 9.90
N PRO A 220 12.94 21.15 9.50
CA PRO A 220 13.31 21.50 8.13
C PRO A 220 12.82 20.46 7.13
N ASP A 221 12.38 20.91 5.96
CA ASP A 221 12.00 20.08 4.82
C ASP A 221 12.85 20.44 3.59
N LYS A 222 13.23 19.45 2.80
CA LYS A 222 13.96 19.66 1.54
C LYS A 222 13.05 20.33 0.52
N TYR A 223 13.29 21.62 0.25
CA TYR A 223 12.51 22.41 -0.69
C TYR A 223 13.37 23.36 -1.51
N PRO A 224 13.45 23.18 -2.84
CA PRO A 224 14.19 24.10 -3.70
C PRO A 224 13.41 25.41 -3.86
N MET A 225 13.89 26.48 -3.25
CA MET A 225 13.34 27.81 -3.46
C MET A 225 13.67 28.32 -4.86
N ALA A 226 12.94 29.33 -5.33
CA ALA A 226 13.13 29.92 -6.67
C ALA A 226 14.59 30.28 -6.94
N GLY A 227 15.14 29.79 -8.06
CA GLY A 227 16.53 29.99 -8.45
C GLY A 227 17.59 29.16 -7.73
N MET A 228 17.16 28.25 -6.81
CA MET A 228 18.06 27.34 -6.10
C MET A 228 18.09 25.94 -6.76
N THR A 229 19.13 25.19 -6.39
CA THR A 229 19.33 23.83 -6.94
C THR A 229 18.18 22.90 -6.52
N SER A 230 17.58 22.24 -7.51
CA SER A 230 16.54 21.22 -7.32
C SER A 230 17.15 19.82 -7.15
N HIS A 231 16.31 18.87 -6.75
CA HIS A 231 16.67 17.47 -6.64
C HIS A 231 16.93 16.83 -8.02
N LYS A 232 17.66 15.71 -8.03
CA LYS A 232 17.96 14.93 -9.23
C LYS A 232 17.15 13.65 -9.21
N VAL A 233 16.42 13.38 -10.30
CA VAL A 233 15.61 12.17 -10.43
C VAL A 233 16.19 11.23 -11.47
N THR A 234 16.31 9.97 -11.13
CA THR A 234 16.65 8.87 -12.03
C THR A 234 15.62 7.75 -11.92
N VAL A 235 15.53 6.90 -12.94
CA VAL A 235 14.62 5.76 -12.96
C VAL A 235 15.40 4.47 -12.74
N GLY A 236 15.04 3.72 -11.70
CA GLY A 236 15.49 2.37 -11.45
C GLY A 236 14.50 1.34 -12.02
N ILE A 237 15.01 0.21 -12.48
CA ILE A 237 14.23 -0.95 -12.90
C ILE A 237 14.64 -2.15 -12.07
N TYR A 238 13.74 -2.63 -11.25
CA TYR A 238 13.92 -3.82 -10.42
C TYR A 238 13.33 -5.05 -11.10
N ASN A 239 14.11 -6.11 -11.22
CA ASN A 239 13.65 -7.42 -11.69
C ASN A 239 13.18 -8.24 -10.49
N VAL A 240 11.88 -8.56 -10.45
CA VAL A 240 11.24 -9.26 -9.33
C VAL A 240 11.79 -10.69 -9.15
N LYS A 241 12.21 -11.33 -10.26
CA LYS A 241 12.66 -12.73 -10.25
C LYS A 241 14.06 -12.92 -9.66
N ASP A 242 14.98 -12.05 -10.02
CA ASP A 242 16.40 -12.20 -9.63
C ASP A 242 16.87 -11.16 -8.59
N GLY A 243 15.98 -10.22 -8.23
CA GLY A 243 16.25 -9.21 -7.22
C GLY A 243 17.26 -8.12 -7.65
N LYS A 244 17.57 -8.01 -8.94
CA LYS A 244 18.55 -7.06 -9.45
C LYS A 244 17.90 -5.75 -9.87
N THR A 245 18.59 -4.65 -9.59
CA THR A 245 18.21 -3.31 -10.02
C THR A 245 19.22 -2.75 -11.00
N ILE A 246 18.74 -2.12 -12.07
CA ILE A 246 19.55 -1.30 -12.98
C ILE A 246 18.98 0.13 -12.98
N TYR A 247 19.81 1.11 -13.28
CA TYR A 247 19.39 2.49 -13.44
C TYR A 247 19.50 2.93 -14.88
N LEU A 248 18.45 3.59 -15.38
CA LEU A 248 18.43 4.09 -16.76
C LEU A 248 19.35 5.30 -16.90
N GLN A 249 20.09 5.32 -18.00
CA GLN A 249 20.92 6.47 -18.42
C GLN A 249 20.09 7.32 -19.39
N ALA A 250 19.18 8.12 -18.86
CA ALA A 250 18.18 8.86 -19.66
C ALA A 250 18.44 10.36 -19.76
N GLY A 251 19.68 10.75 -20.01
CA GLY A 251 20.09 12.15 -20.15
C GLY A 251 20.47 12.79 -18.82
N ASP A 252 20.46 14.15 -18.77
CA ASP A 252 20.78 14.88 -17.54
C ASP A 252 19.56 14.90 -16.58
N PRO A 253 19.69 14.34 -15.38
CA PRO A 253 18.59 14.32 -14.40
C PRO A 253 18.27 15.70 -13.80
N THR A 254 19.07 16.73 -14.09
CA THR A 254 18.83 18.10 -13.61
C THR A 254 17.93 18.93 -14.53
N ASP A 255 17.76 18.52 -15.79
CA ASP A 255 17.06 19.30 -16.82
C ASP A 255 15.68 18.75 -17.17
N ARG A 256 15.27 17.63 -16.59
CA ARG A 256 14.09 16.88 -17.02
C ARG A 256 13.23 16.41 -15.87
N TYR A 257 11.95 16.45 -16.11
CA TYR A 257 10.94 15.78 -15.29
C TYR A 257 10.60 14.43 -15.92
N PHE A 258 10.50 13.40 -15.08
CA PHE A 258 10.00 12.09 -15.49
C PHE A 258 8.52 12.00 -15.11
N THR A 259 7.64 11.84 -16.08
CA THR A 259 6.18 11.74 -15.89
C THR A 259 5.66 10.38 -16.33
#